data_eca4ed6f17a2fde38c605a8e83be4ff7
#
_entry.id   eca4ed6f17a2fde38c605a8e83be4ff7
#
_cell.length_a   1.000
_cell.length_b   1.000
_cell.length_c   1.000
_cell.angle_alpha   90.00
_cell.angle_beta   90.00
_cell.angle_gamma   90.00
#
_symmetry.space_group_name_H-M   'P 1'
#
loop_
_entity.id
_entity.type
_entity.pdbx_description
1 polymer ?
#
loop_
_entity_poly.entity_id
_entity_poly.type
_entity_poly.pdbx_seq_one_letter_code
_entity_poly.pdbx_strand_id
1 'polypeptide(L)'
;MPAPIDLSHRLVKQQSEVRKNGDLDWLRPDAKSQVSAEYDDDGNIIGLSAIVLSTQHDPDISQDELKIKVLEKIIKPIVRDDWLPDINKIFINPTGRFVLGGPVGDCGLTGRKIIVDTYGGMARHGGGAFSGKDPSKVDRSAAYAARYVAKNIVAAKIAEKCEIQISYAIGVAEPTSIFVDTFGTSTVEQPELENIIRENFDLRPKGIIKMLDLKKPIYQDTAAYGHFGRDDKTFSWELILSLIHISEPTRHKTI
;
A
#
# COMPACT_ATOMS: atom_id res chain seq x y z
N MET A 1 2.34 4.37 5.07
CA MET A 1 2.44 4.00 3.61
C MET A 1 3.36 4.97 2.89
N PRO A 2 4.15 4.54 1.91
CA PRO A 2 4.86 5.46 1.03
C PRO A 2 3.86 6.36 0.28
N ALA A 3 4.11 7.68 0.31
CA ALA A 3 3.18 8.66 -0.25
C ALA A 3 2.86 8.48 -1.76
N PRO A 4 3.83 8.09 -2.64
CA PRO A 4 3.52 7.93 -4.05
C PRO A 4 2.43 6.88 -4.33
N ILE A 5 2.52 5.70 -3.71
CA ILE A 5 1.52 4.65 -3.94
C ILE A 5 0.20 4.97 -3.23
N ASP A 6 0.23 5.57 -2.05
CA ASP A 6 -0.98 6.01 -1.35
C ASP A 6 -1.76 7.03 -2.19
N LEU A 7 -1.08 8.05 -2.68
CA LEU A 7 -1.69 9.06 -3.56
C LEU A 7 -2.20 8.44 -4.86
N SER A 8 -1.44 7.52 -5.47
CA SER A 8 -1.87 6.82 -6.69
C SER A 8 -3.18 6.04 -6.46
N HIS A 9 -3.30 5.32 -5.35
CA HIS A 9 -4.54 4.62 -4.99
C HIS A 9 -5.71 5.59 -4.75
N ARG A 10 -5.45 6.66 -4.02
CA ARG A 10 -6.47 7.68 -3.73
C ARG A 10 -6.97 8.39 -4.98
N LEU A 11 -6.09 8.67 -5.96
CA LEU A 11 -6.48 9.28 -7.23
C LEU A 11 -7.44 8.39 -8.03
N VAL A 12 -7.16 7.09 -8.19
CA VAL A 12 -8.07 6.19 -8.92
C VAL A 12 -9.33 5.87 -8.12
N LYS A 13 -9.27 5.89 -6.80
CA LYS A 13 -10.46 5.80 -5.95
C LYS A 13 -11.36 7.02 -6.14
N GLN A 14 -10.81 8.24 -6.09
CA GLN A 14 -11.53 9.48 -6.34
C GLN A 14 -12.17 9.50 -7.75
N GLN A 15 -11.44 9.04 -8.78
CA GLN A 15 -11.99 8.88 -10.14
C GLN A 15 -13.24 7.98 -10.14
N SER A 16 -13.17 6.86 -9.41
CA SER A 16 -14.32 5.95 -9.29
C SER A 16 -15.49 6.58 -8.52
N GLU A 17 -15.23 7.38 -7.51
CA GLU A 17 -16.24 8.06 -6.70
C GLU A 17 -16.97 9.13 -7.51
N VAL A 18 -16.24 10.05 -8.17
CA VAL A 18 -16.88 11.10 -9.00
C VAL A 18 -17.62 10.54 -10.21
N ARG A 19 -17.20 9.37 -10.72
CA ARG A 19 -17.94 8.66 -11.77
C ARG A 19 -19.23 8.06 -11.23
N LYS A 20 -19.20 7.42 -10.06
CA LYS A 20 -20.35 6.70 -9.49
C LYS A 20 -21.42 7.64 -8.93
N ASN A 21 -21.03 8.81 -8.42
CA ASN A 21 -21.97 9.81 -7.90
C ASN A 21 -22.55 10.69 -9.01
N GLY A 22 -22.06 10.59 -10.25
CA GLY A 22 -22.55 11.32 -11.41
C GLY A 22 -21.97 12.73 -11.58
N ASP A 23 -20.97 13.13 -10.79
CA ASP A 23 -20.32 14.45 -10.94
C ASP A 23 -19.61 14.60 -12.29
N LEU A 24 -19.09 13.48 -12.81
CA LEU A 24 -18.48 13.37 -14.13
C LEU A 24 -19.04 12.11 -14.82
N ASP A 25 -20.22 12.20 -15.37
CA ASP A 25 -21.01 11.11 -15.94
C ASP A 25 -20.39 10.48 -17.21
N TRP A 26 -19.54 11.24 -17.90
CA TRP A 26 -18.78 10.81 -19.07
C TRP A 26 -17.53 9.96 -18.70
N LEU A 27 -17.15 9.83 -17.40
CA LEU A 27 -16.08 8.92 -16.99
C LEU A 27 -16.48 7.46 -17.13
N ARG A 28 -15.49 6.62 -17.47
CA ARG A 28 -15.63 5.17 -17.54
C ARG A 28 -14.69 4.47 -16.55
N PRO A 29 -14.90 3.17 -16.27
CA PRO A 29 -14.25 2.49 -15.13
C PRO A 29 -12.73 2.39 -15.21
N ASP A 30 -12.14 2.29 -16.40
CA ASP A 30 -10.69 2.04 -16.54
C ASP A 30 -9.89 3.32 -16.24
N ALA A 31 -8.97 3.20 -15.31
CA ALA A 31 -8.09 4.31 -14.93
C ALA A 31 -6.75 3.78 -14.43
N LYS A 32 -5.70 4.55 -14.69
CA LYS A 32 -4.34 4.31 -14.20
C LYS A 32 -3.76 5.60 -13.67
N SER A 33 -3.05 5.53 -12.55
CA SER A 33 -2.33 6.67 -11.97
C SER A 33 -0.90 6.32 -11.65
N GLN A 34 -0.05 7.33 -11.72
CA GLN A 34 1.33 7.28 -11.26
C GLN A 34 1.66 8.61 -10.60
N VAL A 35 2.35 8.54 -9.47
CA VAL A 35 2.83 9.71 -8.73
C VAL A 35 4.33 9.58 -8.52
N SER A 36 5.07 10.62 -8.86
CA SER A 36 6.50 10.74 -8.59
C SER A 36 6.69 11.81 -7.54
N ALA A 37 7.39 11.47 -6.47
CA ALA A 37 7.65 12.36 -5.35
C ALA A 37 9.12 12.80 -5.29
N GLU A 38 9.33 13.98 -4.74
CA GLU A 38 10.64 14.51 -4.39
C GLU A 38 10.88 14.37 -2.90
N TYR A 39 12.11 14.02 -2.54
CA TYR A 39 12.52 13.81 -1.16
C TYR A 39 13.75 14.66 -0.85
N ASP A 40 13.85 15.14 0.39
CA ASP A 40 15.07 15.73 0.93
C ASP A 40 16.13 14.67 1.24
N ASP A 41 17.30 15.11 1.69
CA ASP A 41 18.42 14.23 2.04
C ASP A 41 18.11 13.33 3.26
N ASP A 42 17.15 13.71 4.10
CA ASP A 42 16.67 12.94 5.25
C ASP A 42 15.55 11.94 4.84
N GLY A 43 15.15 11.97 3.55
CA GLY A 43 14.12 11.10 2.99
C GLY A 43 12.69 11.50 3.37
N ASN A 44 12.45 12.78 3.73
CA ASN A 44 11.12 13.33 3.88
C ASN A 44 10.60 13.82 2.54
N ILE A 45 9.32 13.63 2.29
CA ILE A 45 8.70 14.13 1.06
C ILE A 45 8.56 15.64 1.12
N ILE A 46 9.07 16.33 0.09
CA ILE A 46 9.02 17.79 -0.05
C ILE A 46 8.04 18.26 -1.12
N GLY A 47 7.61 17.38 -2.01
CA GLY A 47 6.65 17.68 -3.07
C GLY A 47 6.49 16.55 -4.07
N LEU A 48 5.76 16.82 -5.14
CA LEU A 48 5.61 15.88 -6.25
C LEU A 48 6.28 16.43 -7.49
N SER A 49 7.10 15.62 -8.16
CA SER A 49 7.73 15.98 -9.43
C SER A 49 6.83 15.71 -10.64
N ALA A 50 5.90 14.77 -10.55
CA ALA A 50 4.96 14.49 -11.62
C ALA A 50 3.72 13.72 -11.12
N ILE A 51 2.59 13.95 -11.81
CA ILE A 51 1.37 13.16 -11.68
C ILE A 51 0.95 12.71 -13.08
N VAL A 52 0.70 11.41 -13.26
CA VAL A 52 0.09 10.86 -14.47
C VAL A 52 -1.25 10.24 -14.09
N LEU A 53 -2.30 10.63 -14.78
CA LEU A 53 -3.63 10.04 -14.64
C LEU A 53 -4.23 9.78 -16.03
N SER A 54 -4.39 8.49 -16.37
CA SER A 54 -5.12 8.07 -17.55
C SER A 54 -6.48 7.56 -17.14
N THR A 55 -7.55 8.10 -17.71
CA THR A 55 -8.92 7.70 -17.41
C THR A 55 -9.73 7.50 -18.66
N GLN A 56 -10.44 6.38 -18.73
CA GLN A 56 -11.38 6.06 -19.79
C GLN A 56 -12.57 7.02 -19.72
N HIS A 57 -13.05 7.44 -20.89
CA HIS A 57 -14.10 8.44 -21.01
C HIS A 57 -15.00 8.20 -22.23
N ASP A 58 -16.15 8.83 -22.26
CA ASP A 58 -17.04 8.84 -23.42
C ASP A 58 -16.43 9.58 -24.61
N PRO A 59 -16.84 9.22 -25.85
CA PRO A 59 -16.29 9.83 -27.06
C PRO A 59 -16.56 11.33 -27.20
N ASP A 60 -17.62 11.84 -26.57
CA ASP A 60 -18.16 13.17 -26.82
C ASP A 60 -17.48 14.28 -26.01
N ILE A 61 -16.73 13.93 -24.95
CA ILE A 61 -15.97 14.91 -24.15
C ILE A 61 -14.71 15.38 -24.88
N SER A 62 -14.47 16.67 -24.94
CA SER A 62 -13.23 17.23 -25.46
C SER A 62 -12.05 16.98 -24.53
N GLN A 63 -10.83 16.83 -25.07
CA GLN A 63 -9.64 16.59 -24.24
C GLN A 63 -9.32 17.77 -23.31
N ASP A 64 -9.61 18.99 -23.72
CA ASP A 64 -9.33 20.18 -22.90
C ASP A 64 -10.30 20.27 -21.72
N GLU A 65 -11.59 20.03 -21.95
CA GLU A 65 -12.58 19.98 -20.88
C GLU A 65 -12.28 18.83 -19.90
N LEU A 66 -11.95 17.64 -20.42
CA LEU A 66 -11.57 16.49 -19.61
C LEU A 66 -10.41 16.83 -18.69
N LYS A 67 -9.33 17.44 -19.22
CA LYS A 67 -8.15 17.82 -18.41
C LYS A 67 -8.50 18.78 -17.28
N ILE A 68 -9.31 19.81 -17.58
CA ILE A 68 -9.76 20.79 -16.58
C ILE A 68 -10.55 20.08 -15.48
N LYS A 69 -11.56 19.31 -15.85
CA LYS A 69 -12.44 18.61 -14.90
C LYS A 69 -11.72 17.57 -14.06
N VAL A 70 -10.82 16.78 -14.66
CA VAL A 70 -10.00 15.80 -13.93
C VAL A 70 -9.07 16.49 -12.94
N LEU A 71 -8.44 17.60 -13.32
CA LEU A 71 -7.60 18.37 -12.43
C LEU A 71 -8.41 18.88 -11.22
N GLU A 72 -9.58 19.49 -11.46
CA GLU A 72 -10.41 20.10 -10.43
C GLU A 72 -11.09 19.08 -9.52
N LYS A 73 -11.63 17.99 -10.07
CA LYS A 73 -12.51 17.06 -9.35
C LYS A 73 -11.80 15.81 -8.82
N ILE A 74 -10.63 15.47 -9.39
CA ILE A 74 -9.91 14.27 -9.02
C ILE A 74 -8.56 14.59 -8.39
N ILE A 75 -7.73 15.41 -9.02
CA ILE A 75 -6.34 15.62 -8.56
C ILE A 75 -6.31 16.57 -7.35
N LYS A 76 -6.83 17.79 -7.48
CA LYS A 76 -6.81 18.80 -6.41
C LYS A 76 -7.47 18.37 -5.09
N PRO A 77 -8.58 17.60 -5.06
CA PRO A 77 -9.13 17.12 -3.81
C PRO A 77 -8.29 16.09 -3.06
N ILE A 78 -7.34 15.45 -3.74
CA ILE A 78 -6.50 14.38 -3.19
C ILE A 78 -5.10 14.85 -2.83
N VAL A 79 -4.53 15.73 -3.65
CA VAL A 79 -3.15 16.21 -3.51
C VAL A 79 -3.15 17.55 -2.77
N ARG A 80 -2.33 17.68 -1.74
CA ARG A 80 -2.16 18.94 -1.01
C ARG A 80 -1.63 20.03 -1.94
N ASP A 81 -2.08 21.25 -1.75
CA ASP A 81 -1.69 22.38 -2.62
C ASP A 81 -0.18 22.62 -2.64
N ASP A 82 0.49 22.46 -1.48
CA ASP A 82 1.93 22.63 -1.34
C ASP A 82 2.76 21.48 -1.96
N TRP A 83 2.12 20.39 -2.37
CA TRP A 83 2.75 19.27 -3.06
C TRP A 83 2.43 19.20 -4.55
N LEU A 84 1.50 20.01 -5.05
CA LEU A 84 1.14 20.00 -6.46
C LEU A 84 2.35 20.40 -7.32
N PRO A 85 2.73 19.59 -8.32
CA PRO A 85 3.80 19.96 -9.24
C PRO A 85 3.31 21.05 -10.22
N ASP A 86 4.24 21.63 -10.96
CA ASP A 86 3.91 22.52 -12.05
C ASP A 86 2.90 21.87 -13.00
N ILE A 87 1.98 22.67 -13.54
CA ILE A 87 0.89 22.19 -14.43
C ILE A 87 1.44 21.38 -15.62
N ASN A 88 2.61 21.70 -16.12
CA ASN A 88 3.29 21.00 -17.21
C ASN A 88 3.81 19.61 -16.82
N LYS A 89 3.77 19.27 -15.52
CA LYS A 89 4.14 17.95 -14.95
C LYS A 89 2.92 17.14 -14.54
N ILE A 90 1.72 17.64 -14.82
CA ILE A 90 0.45 16.92 -14.62
C ILE A 90 -0.02 16.39 -15.98
N PHE A 91 0.12 15.08 -16.18
CA PHE A 91 -0.17 14.41 -17.43
C PHE A 91 -1.53 13.71 -17.35
N ILE A 92 -2.56 14.31 -17.93
CA ILE A 92 -3.90 13.74 -17.99
C ILE A 92 -4.15 13.23 -19.42
N ASN A 93 -4.40 11.92 -19.55
CA ASN A 93 -4.54 11.23 -20.84
C ASN A 93 -3.45 11.67 -21.86
N PRO A 94 -2.16 11.50 -21.53
CA PRO A 94 -1.08 12.04 -22.38
C PRO A 94 -1.03 11.44 -23.78
N THR A 95 -1.62 10.26 -23.98
CA THR A 95 -1.73 9.60 -25.28
C THR A 95 -2.98 10.04 -26.08
N GLY A 96 -3.78 10.96 -25.55
CA GLY A 96 -5.02 11.44 -26.18
C GLY A 96 -6.26 10.66 -25.76
N ARG A 97 -7.15 10.37 -26.74
CA ARG A 97 -8.44 9.72 -26.48
C ARG A 97 -8.29 8.32 -25.88
N PHE A 98 -9.02 8.09 -24.78
CA PHE A 98 -9.09 6.79 -24.12
C PHE A 98 -10.57 6.36 -23.97
N VAL A 99 -11.18 6.00 -25.09
CA VAL A 99 -12.58 5.57 -25.17
C VAL A 99 -12.70 4.05 -25.03
N LEU A 100 -11.80 3.31 -25.66
CA LEU A 100 -11.76 1.86 -25.57
C LEU A 100 -10.87 1.44 -24.38
N GLY A 101 -11.45 0.78 -23.38
CA GLY A 101 -10.76 0.34 -22.18
C GLY A 101 -11.46 -0.83 -21.50
N GLY A 102 -10.99 -1.17 -20.29
CA GLY A 102 -11.45 -2.33 -19.56
C GLY A 102 -11.14 -3.66 -20.27
N PRO A 103 -11.89 -4.73 -20.00
CA PRO A 103 -11.61 -6.08 -20.55
C PRO A 103 -11.64 -6.15 -22.08
N VAL A 104 -12.30 -5.20 -22.73
CA VAL A 104 -12.36 -5.12 -24.22
C VAL A 104 -11.06 -4.55 -24.78
N GLY A 105 -10.44 -3.62 -24.06
CA GLY A 105 -9.16 -3.00 -24.47
C GLY A 105 -7.95 -3.83 -24.05
N ASP A 106 -7.96 -4.30 -22.81
CA ASP A 106 -6.86 -5.09 -22.23
C ASP A 106 -7.40 -5.97 -21.11
N CYS A 107 -7.14 -7.26 -21.18
CA CYS A 107 -7.61 -8.23 -20.20
C CYS A 107 -6.65 -8.33 -19.02
N GLY A 108 -7.08 -7.81 -17.85
CA GLY A 108 -6.34 -7.95 -16.60
C GLY A 108 -6.54 -9.30 -15.91
N LEU A 109 -5.52 -9.73 -15.19
CA LEU A 109 -5.58 -10.91 -14.30
C LEU A 109 -5.23 -10.52 -12.87
N THR A 110 -5.98 -11.08 -11.90
CA THR A 110 -5.65 -10.90 -10.48
C THR A 110 -4.27 -11.48 -10.16
N GLY A 111 -3.54 -10.88 -9.24
CA GLY A 111 -2.19 -11.28 -8.87
C GLY A 111 -1.10 -10.93 -9.90
N ARG A 112 -1.43 -10.18 -10.96
CA ARG A 112 -0.46 -9.67 -11.95
C ARG A 112 -0.09 -8.19 -11.79
N LYS A 113 -0.51 -7.58 -10.69
CA LYS A 113 -0.20 -6.20 -10.28
C LYS A 113 0.36 -6.17 -8.86
N ILE A 114 1.27 -7.12 -8.56
CA ILE A 114 1.77 -7.37 -7.20
C ILE A 114 2.45 -6.16 -6.57
N ILE A 115 3.07 -5.31 -7.36
CA ILE A 115 3.70 -4.08 -6.89
C ILE A 115 2.66 -3.00 -6.56
N VAL A 116 1.59 -2.90 -7.35
CA VAL A 116 0.43 -2.03 -7.06
C VAL A 116 -0.32 -2.54 -5.83
N ASP A 117 -0.43 -3.86 -5.66
CA ASP A 117 -1.07 -4.49 -4.49
C ASP A 117 -0.34 -4.18 -3.18
N THR A 118 0.93 -3.77 -3.23
CA THR A 118 1.81 -3.57 -2.08
C THR A 118 2.28 -2.13 -1.92
N TYR A 119 3.53 -1.81 -2.27
CA TYR A 119 4.15 -0.53 -1.92
C TYR A 119 4.61 0.30 -3.12
N GLY A 120 4.19 -0.04 -4.34
CA GLY A 120 4.48 0.74 -5.55
C GLY A 120 5.98 0.78 -5.94
N GLY A 121 6.78 -0.14 -5.44
CA GLY A 121 8.23 -0.21 -5.69
C GLY A 121 9.11 0.48 -4.65
N MET A 122 8.54 1.12 -3.62
CA MET A 122 9.33 1.73 -2.53
C MET A 122 9.95 0.69 -1.59
N ALA A 123 9.29 -0.46 -1.37
CA ALA A 123 9.79 -1.56 -0.57
C ALA A 123 10.16 -2.75 -1.46
N ARG A 124 11.04 -3.61 -0.97
CA ARG A 124 11.37 -4.88 -1.60
C ARG A 124 10.16 -5.81 -1.64
N HIS A 125 10.09 -6.67 -2.63
CA HIS A 125 8.98 -7.60 -2.82
C HIS A 125 9.50 -9.02 -3.04
N GLY A 126 8.91 -10.00 -2.36
CA GLY A 126 9.30 -11.42 -2.49
C GLY A 126 8.80 -12.12 -3.77
N GLY A 127 7.99 -11.43 -4.60
CA GLY A 127 7.48 -11.96 -5.87
C GLY A 127 6.17 -12.72 -5.76
N GLY A 128 5.68 -13.03 -4.56
CA GLY A 128 4.44 -13.77 -4.35
C GLY A 128 3.18 -12.93 -4.58
N ALA A 129 2.27 -13.39 -5.42
CA ALA A 129 0.94 -12.81 -5.55
C ALA A 129 0.05 -13.15 -4.35
N PHE A 130 -0.88 -12.25 -3.96
CA PHE A 130 -1.79 -12.45 -2.85
C PHE A 130 -3.14 -13.03 -3.31
N SER A 131 -3.82 -12.33 -4.19
CA SER A 131 -5.15 -12.73 -4.68
C SER A 131 -5.12 -14.12 -5.34
N GLY A 132 -6.16 -14.92 -5.08
CA GLY A 132 -6.25 -16.30 -5.52
C GLY A 132 -5.59 -17.32 -4.57
N LYS A 133 -4.87 -16.88 -3.55
CA LYS A 133 -4.27 -17.74 -2.51
C LYS A 133 -5.08 -17.67 -1.22
N ASP A 134 -5.30 -18.81 -0.59
CA ASP A 134 -5.83 -18.88 0.77
C ASP A 134 -4.76 -18.52 1.82
N PRO A 135 -5.13 -18.23 3.07
CA PRO A 135 -4.19 -17.76 4.10
C PRO A 135 -3.15 -18.81 4.56
N SER A 136 -3.24 -20.06 4.13
CA SER A 136 -2.19 -21.06 4.38
C SER A 136 -0.92 -20.80 3.56
N LYS A 137 -1.02 -19.98 2.51
CA LYS A 137 0.09 -19.61 1.63
C LYS A 137 0.82 -18.40 2.22
N VAL A 138 2.07 -18.61 2.63
CA VAL A 138 2.90 -17.58 3.26
C VAL A 138 3.17 -16.38 2.36
N ASP A 139 3.19 -16.55 1.03
CA ASP A 139 3.25 -15.43 0.08
C ASP A 139 2.21 -14.35 0.39
N ARG A 140 1.02 -14.74 0.84
CA ARG A 140 -0.04 -13.83 1.24
C ARG A 140 0.01 -13.55 2.75
N SER A 141 -0.10 -14.56 3.58
CA SER A 141 -0.25 -14.39 5.03
C SER A 141 0.98 -13.79 5.69
N ALA A 142 2.19 -14.18 5.29
CA ALA A 142 3.41 -13.60 5.87
C ALA A 142 3.65 -12.16 5.39
N ALA A 143 3.25 -11.79 4.18
CA ALA A 143 3.30 -10.40 3.75
C ALA A 143 2.35 -9.51 4.59
N TYR A 144 1.16 -10.01 4.94
CA TYR A 144 0.25 -9.33 5.85
C TYR A 144 0.83 -9.25 7.27
N ALA A 145 1.45 -10.33 7.76
CA ALA A 145 2.11 -10.32 9.06
C ALA A 145 3.30 -9.34 9.09
N ALA A 146 4.13 -9.32 8.05
CA ALA A 146 5.24 -8.37 7.93
C ALA A 146 4.73 -6.91 7.96
N ARG A 147 3.63 -6.62 7.26
CA ARG A 147 2.96 -5.31 7.33
C ARG A 147 2.51 -4.98 8.75
N TYR A 148 1.86 -5.93 9.41
CA TYR A 148 1.40 -5.76 10.79
C TYR A 148 2.54 -5.46 11.75
N VAL A 149 3.62 -6.23 11.69
CA VAL A 149 4.80 -6.05 12.54
C VAL A 149 5.47 -4.71 12.25
N ALA A 150 5.77 -4.38 11.00
CA ALA A 150 6.40 -3.13 10.62
C ALA A 150 5.58 -1.90 11.08
N LYS A 151 4.25 -1.96 10.90
CA LYS A 151 3.34 -0.89 11.34
C LYS A 151 3.37 -0.71 12.86
N ASN A 152 3.41 -1.80 13.61
CA ASN A 152 3.46 -1.77 15.07
C ASN A 152 4.81 -1.25 15.58
N ILE A 153 5.93 -1.58 14.95
CA ILE A 153 7.27 -1.04 15.30
C ILE A 153 7.27 0.48 15.14
N VAL A 154 6.77 0.99 14.02
CA VAL A 154 6.69 2.43 13.77
C VAL A 154 5.72 3.11 14.74
N ALA A 155 4.56 2.51 15.00
CA ALA A 155 3.57 3.05 15.93
C ALA A 155 4.10 3.08 17.38
N ALA A 156 4.95 2.13 17.77
CA ALA A 156 5.65 2.09 19.04
C ALA A 156 6.80 3.11 19.15
N LYS A 157 7.09 3.86 18.07
CA LYS A 157 8.20 4.81 17.99
C LYS A 157 9.60 4.17 18.22
N ILE A 158 9.71 2.89 17.93
CA ILE A 158 10.99 2.17 17.93
C ILE A 158 11.82 2.58 16.72
N ALA A 159 11.16 2.82 15.58
CA ALA A 159 11.79 3.36 14.37
C ALA A 159 10.79 4.27 13.64
N GLU A 160 11.29 5.20 12.80
CA GLU A 160 10.46 6.03 11.93
C GLU A 160 10.05 5.30 10.65
N LYS A 161 10.93 4.41 10.18
CA LYS A 161 10.73 3.58 8.98
C LYS A 161 11.10 2.14 9.32
N CYS A 162 10.37 1.18 8.75
CA CYS A 162 10.64 -0.24 8.99
C CYS A 162 10.24 -1.08 7.79
N GLU A 163 11.17 -1.86 7.29
CA GLU A 163 10.95 -2.92 6.30
C GLU A 163 11.31 -4.27 6.93
N ILE A 164 10.47 -5.28 6.73
CA ILE A 164 10.69 -6.61 7.29
C ILE A 164 10.69 -7.65 6.18
N GLN A 165 11.70 -8.49 6.17
CA GLN A 165 11.78 -9.66 5.32
C GLN A 165 11.68 -10.93 6.17
N ILE A 166 10.78 -11.84 5.78
CA ILE A 166 10.59 -13.13 6.45
C ILE A 166 10.79 -14.24 5.42
N SER A 167 11.59 -15.23 5.73
CA SER A 167 11.80 -16.40 4.86
C SER A 167 11.34 -17.70 5.54
N TYR A 168 10.87 -18.64 4.71
CA TYR A 168 10.37 -19.93 5.16
C TYR A 168 10.96 -21.06 4.32
N ALA A 169 11.15 -22.22 4.93
CA ALA A 169 11.41 -23.46 4.22
C ALA A 169 10.13 -24.29 4.15
N ILE A 170 9.85 -24.87 3.00
CA ILE A 170 8.66 -25.75 2.82
C ILE A 170 8.75 -26.91 3.82
N GLY A 171 7.66 -27.16 4.55
CA GLY A 171 7.60 -28.21 5.56
C GLY A 171 8.12 -27.80 6.95
N VAL A 172 8.67 -26.61 7.11
CA VAL A 172 9.15 -26.07 8.39
C VAL A 172 8.24 -24.92 8.81
N ALA A 173 7.68 -25.01 10.02
CA ALA A 173 6.73 -24.00 10.50
C ALA A 173 7.42 -22.70 10.94
N GLU A 174 8.58 -22.80 11.57
CA GLU A 174 9.34 -21.64 12.02
C GLU A 174 9.95 -20.90 10.83
N PRO A 175 9.91 -19.53 10.82
CA PRO A 175 10.66 -18.74 9.86
C PRO A 175 12.16 -19.10 9.89
N THR A 176 12.74 -19.32 8.74
CA THR A 176 14.19 -19.58 8.62
C THR A 176 15.03 -18.33 8.84
N SER A 177 14.45 -17.15 8.57
CA SER A 177 15.09 -15.86 8.80
C SER A 177 14.05 -14.78 8.99
N ILE A 178 14.35 -13.81 9.85
CA ILE A 178 13.66 -12.54 9.98
C ILE A 178 14.75 -11.47 9.87
N PHE A 179 14.64 -10.60 8.89
CA PHE A 179 15.52 -9.47 8.71
C PHE A 179 14.71 -8.19 8.79
N VAL A 180 15.24 -7.19 9.52
CA VAL A 180 14.59 -5.90 9.74
C VAL A 180 15.52 -4.80 9.27
N ASP A 181 15.03 -3.91 8.42
CA ASP A 181 15.73 -2.71 8.00
C ASP A 181 14.94 -1.50 8.50
N THR A 182 15.54 -0.72 9.38
CA THR A 182 14.96 0.51 9.93
C THR A 182 15.55 1.76 9.30
N PHE A 183 16.38 1.59 8.27
CA PHE A 183 17.01 2.71 7.54
C PHE A 183 17.79 3.66 8.46
N GLY A 184 18.39 3.13 9.53
CA GLY A 184 19.14 3.91 10.52
C GLY A 184 18.27 4.73 11.49
N THR A 185 16.94 4.58 11.47
CA THR A 185 16.02 5.37 12.31
C THR A 185 15.63 4.68 13.62
N SER A 186 16.15 3.48 13.90
CA SER A 186 15.83 2.73 15.12
C SER A 186 16.50 3.32 16.35
N THR A 187 15.77 3.29 17.45
CA THR A 187 16.27 3.59 18.80
C THR A 187 16.83 2.35 19.52
N VAL A 188 16.73 1.18 18.85
CA VAL A 188 17.12 -0.13 19.41
C VAL A 188 18.08 -0.81 18.43
N GLU A 189 19.04 -1.55 18.94
CA GLU A 189 19.97 -2.34 18.11
C GLU A 189 19.26 -3.47 17.37
N GLN A 190 19.74 -3.79 16.17
CA GLN A 190 19.07 -4.76 15.28
C GLN A 190 18.85 -6.15 15.92
N PRO A 191 19.82 -6.76 16.65
CA PRO A 191 19.58 -8.08 17.26
C PRO A 191 18.47 -8.04 18.35
N GLU A 192 18.38 -6.96 19.08
CA GLU A 192 17.31 -6.75 20.07
C GLU A 192 15.95 -6.58 19.41
N LEU A 193 15.90 -5.84 18.29
CA LEU A 193 14.67 -5.65 17.51
C LEU A 193 14.15 -6.98 16.94
N GLU A 194 15.04 -7.84 16.44
CA GLU A 194 14.66 -9.18 15.98
C GLU A 194 14.10 -10.05 17.12
N ASN A 195 14.68 -9.97 18.32
CA ASN A 195 14.19 -10.67 19.49
C ASN A 195 12.80 -10.15 19.91
N ILE A 196 12.61 -8.83 19.96
CA ILE A 196 11.31 -8.21 20.23
C ILE A 196 10.24 -8.75 19.25
N ILE A 197 10.57 -8.85 17.97
CA ILE A 197 9.63 -9.38 16.98
C ILE A 197 9.29 -10.84 17.27
N ARG A 198 10.29 -11.69 17.55
CA ARG A 198 10.07 -13.12 17.84
C ARG A 198 9.26 -13.37 19.10
N GLU A 199 9.44 -12.55 20.10
CA GLU A 199 8.73 -12.66 21.39
C GLU A 199 7.26 -12.20 21.31
N ASN A 200 6.97 -11.20 20.47
CA ASN A 200 5.66 -10.57 20.43
C ASN A 200 4.77 -11.03 19.27
N PHE A 201 5.33 -11.63 18.22
CA PHE A 201 4.57 -12.02 17.02
C PHE A 201 4.83 -13.48 16.66
N ASP A 202 3.77 -14.29 16.64
CA ASP A 202 3.85 -15.67 16.15
C ASP A 202 3.82 -15.67 14.61
N LEU A 203 5.01 -15.73 14.02
CA LEU A 203 5.19 -15.70 12.56
C LEU A 203 5.13 -17.07 11.91
N ARG A 204 4.79 -18.14 12.63
CA ARG A 204 4.45 -19.43 12.04
C ARG A 204 3.15 -19.33 11.26
N PRO A 205 2.99 -20.07 10.15
CA PRO A 205 1.79 -19.96 9.30
C PRO A 205 0.47 -20.05 10.08
N LYS A 206 0.34 -21.01 11.00
CA LYS A 206 -0.84 -21.15 11.87
C LYS A 206 -0.99 -20.00 12.87
N GLY A 207 0.13 -19.49 13.37
CA GLY A 207 0.18 -18.33 14.26
C GLY A 207 -0.31 -17.07 13.56
N ILE A 208 0.17 -16.79 12.37
CA ILE A 208 -0.26 -15.66 11.54
C ILE A 208 -1.77 -15.71 11.29
N ILE A 209 -2.29 -16.86 10.85
CA ILE A 209 -3.72 -17.04 10.57
C ILE A 209 -4.56 -16.72 11.82
N LYS A 210 -4.10 -17.14 13.00
CA LYS A 210 -4.78 -16.86 14.27
C LYS A 210 -4.64 -15.39 14.68
N MET A 211 -3.44 -14.85 14.63
CA MET A 211 -3.11 -13.49 15.05
C MET A 211 -3.88 -12.44 14.26
N LEU A 212 -3.97 -12.63 12.95
CA LEU A 212 -4.65 -11.71 12.02
C LEU A 212 -6.08 -12.14 11.67
N ASP A 213 -6.60 -13.23 12.27
CA ASP A 213 -7.95 -13.75 12.03
C ASP A 213 -8.28 -13.95 10.52
N LEU A 214 -7.33 -14.52 9.79
CA LEU A 214 -7.35 -14.60 8.33
C LEU A 214 -8.37 -15.61 7.78
N LYS A 215 -9.14 -16.28 8.62
CA LYS A 215 -10.24 -17.17 8.18
C LYS A 215 -11.55 -16.42 7.94
N LYS A 216 -11.65 -15.16 8.36
CA LYS A 216 -12.81 -14.32 8.07
C LYS A 216 -12.92 -13.96 6.59
N PRO A 217 -14.13 -13.69 6.06
CA PRO A 217 -14.34 -13.30 4.67
C PRO A 217 -13.99 -11.81 4.43
N ILE A 218 -12.70 -11.46 4.59
CA ILE A 218 -12.18 -10.09 4.51
C ILE A 218 -11.50 -9.76 3.18
N TYR A 219 -11.51 -10.69 2.22
CA TYR A 219 -10.67 -10.59 1.02
C TYR A 219 -11.31 -9.85 -0.13
N GLN A 220 -12.64 -9.67 -0.15
CA GLN A 220 -13.33 -8.96 -1.22
C GLN A 220 -12.81 -7.52 -1.37
N ASP A 221 -12.62 -6.83 -0.26
CA ASP A 221 -12.16 -5.44 -0.25
C ASP A 221 -10.71 -5.28 -0.72
N THR A 222 -9.91 -6.36 -0.73
CA THR A 222 -8.55 -6.35 -1.29
C THR A 222 -8.50 -6.39 -2.81
N ALA A 223 -9.64 -6.58 -3.50
CA ALA A 223 -9.68 -6.70 -4.96
C ALA A 223 -9.39 -5.39 -5.70
N ALA A 224 -9.39 -4.25 -5.01
CA ALA A 224 -9.11 -2.94 -5.58
C ALA A 224 -8.33 -2.07 -4.59
N TYR A 225 -7.52 -1.14 -5.13
CA TYR A 225 -6.79 -0.10 -4.38
C TYR A 225 -5.71 -0.61 -3.42
N GLY A 226 -5.09 -1.75 -3.73
CA GLY A 226 -4.01 -2.34 -2.95
C GLY A 226 -4.48 -3.00 -1.64
N HIS A 227 -3.55 -3.70 -0.98
CA HIS A 227 -3.82 -4.46 0.23
C HIS A 227 -3.37 -3.74 1.50
N PHE A 228 -2.58 -2.68 1.39
CA PHE A 228 -1.95 -1.99 2.51
C PHE A 228 -2.28 -0.50 2.59
N GLY A 229 -2.14 0.07 3.80
CA GLY A 229 -2.33 1.49 4.07
C GLY A 229 -3.78 1.95 4.03
N ARG A 230 -4.72 1.07 4.30
CA ARG A 230 -6.15 1.35 4.25
C ARG A 230 -6.74 1.44 5.65
N ASP A 231 -7.75 2.30 5.80
CA ASP A 231 -8.47 2.50 7.06
C ASP A 231 -9.69 1.56 7.22
N ASP A 232 -9.80 0.58 6.32
CA ASP A 232 -10.87 -0.42 6.39
C ASP A 232 -10.73 -1.27 7.66
N LYS A 233 -11.71 -1.23 8.52
CA LYS A 233 -11.71 -1.97 9.81
C LYS A 233 -11.60 -3.49 9.66
N THR A 234 -11.83 -4.00 8.45
CA THR A 234 -11.73 -5.42 8.10
C THR A 234 -10.29 -5.89 7.95
N PHE A 235 -9.33 -4.99 7.72
CA PHE A 235 -7.94 -5.33 7.48
C PHE A 235 -7.15 -5.43 8.79
N SER A 236 -7.16 -6.62 9.39
CA SER A 236 -6.50 -6.89 10.68
C SER A 236 -5.00 -6.58 10.70
N TRP A 237 -4.33 -6.66 9.55
CA TRP A 237 -2.91 -6.29 9.41
C TRP A 237 -2.64 -4.78 9.45
N GLU A 238 -3.68 -3.95 9.45
CA GLU A 238 -3.57 -2.50 9.65
C GLU A 238 -3.84 -2.07 11.11
N LEU A 239 -4.20 -3.00 11.98
CA LEU A 239 -4.43 -2.69 13.39
C LEU A 239 -3.11 -2.39 14.10
N ILE A 240 -3.19 -1.57 15.15
CA ILE A 240 -2.08 -1.26 16.04
C ILE A 240 -2.37 -1.93 17.38
N LEU A 241 -1.42 -2.71 17.89
CA LEU A 241 -1.47 -3.25 19.23
C LEU A 241 -1.46 -2.12 20.27
N SER A 242 -2.09 -2.33 21.41
CA SER A 242 -1.93 -1.42 22.55
C SER A 242 -0.45 -1.40 22.96
N LEU A 243 0.21 -0.25 22.77
CA LEU A 243 1.65 -0.06 22.77
C LEU A 243 2.36 -0.34 24.12
N ILE A 244 1.61 -0.63 25.18
CA ILE A 244 2.15 -0.80 26.55
C ILE A 244 3.11 -2.00 26.66
N HIS A 245 3.02 -2.97 25.74
CA HIS A 245 3.80 -4.21 25.84
C HIS A 245 5.07 -4.24 24.95
N ILE A 246 5.22 -3.35 23.98
CA ILE A 246 6.37 -3.36 23.08
C ILE A 246 7.48 -2.40 23.53
N SER A 247 7.14 -1.31 24.23
CA SER A 247 8.09 -0.28 24.64
C SER A 247 8.77 -0.54 26.02
N GLU A 248 8.41 -1.59 26.74
CA GLU A 248 9.03 -1.96 28.02
C GLU A 248 9.46 -3.44 28.08
N PRO A 249 10.44 -3.90 27.27
CA PRO A 249 10.89 -5.29 27.35
C PRO A 249 11.73 -5.61 28.62
N THR A 250 12.11 -4.62 29.43
CA THR A 250 13.20 -4.79 30.41
C THR A 250 12.82 -4.67 31.87
N ARG A 251 11.55 -4.49 32.25
CA ARG A 251 11.21 -4.29 33.66
C ARG A 251 10.75 -5.51 34.47
N HIS A 252 10.68 -6.70 33.91
CA HIS A 252 10.28 -7.91 34.62
C HIS A 252 11.22 -9.10 34.45
N LYS A 253 12.50 -8.93 34.81
CA LYS A 253 13.35 -10.07 35.20
C LYS A 253 14.36 -9.59 36.22
N THR A 254 13.88 -9.26 37.40
CA THR A 254 14.69 -9.32 38.62
C THR A 254 13.76 -9.70 39.78
N ILE A 255 13.61 -10.97 40.00
CA ILE A 255 13.48 -11.66 41.27
C ILE A 255 13.88 -13.11 41.01
#